data_bda5b545460414c42dc5eb540be95ce5
#
_entry.id   bda5b545460414c42dc5eb540be95ce5
#
_cell.length_a   1.000
_cell.length_b   1.000
_cell.length_c   1.000
_cell.angle_alpha   90.00
_cell.angle_beta   90.00
_cell.angle_gamma   90.00
#
_symmetry.space_group_name_H-M   'P 1'
#
loop_
_entity.id
_entity.type
_entity.pdbx_description
1 polymer ?
#
loop_
_entity_poly.entity_id
_entity_poly.type
_entity_poly.pdbx_seq_one_letter_code
_entity_poly.pdbx_strand_id
1 'polypeptide(L)'
;MIALLASLLISTNATPHELVSRCREMVPSDVELSGRLVLRNRRGVVKAEHAYVLTRAGGKTTLVADGRPLAKPADGASDDAILGTDVTWSDLTLDYLWWDDVSFDAEREGETVHGQVCAVVVLRKGERTVRVWIDRKTGCLMQAEEFDGDRRVRRLWGARLKKFGERWMANVMEVETEGSGHRTKIVVEDLK
;
A
#
# COMPACT_ATOMS: atom_id res chain seq x y z
N MET A 1 22.28 -11.50 30.04
CA MET A 1 20.82 -11.64 29.84
C MET A 1 20.61 -11.64 28.34
N ILE A 2 20.41 -12.86 27.76
CA ILE A 2 20.36 -13.10 26.30
C ILE A 2 18.93 -12.84 25.86
N ALA A 3 18.73 -11.77 25.06
CA ALA A 3 17.45 -11.49 24.45
C ALA A 3 17.19 -12.54 23.36
N LEU A 4 16.22 -13.41 23.59
CA LEU A 4 15.71 -14.35 22.60
C LEU A 4 15.06 -13.53 21.46
N LEU A 5 15.73 -13.45 20.33
CA LEU A 5 15.11 -13.14 19.05
C LEU A 5 14.21 -14.32 18.69
N ALA A 6 12.92 -14.20 19.00
CA ALA A 6 11.92 -15.10 18.51
C ALA A 6 11.81 -14.90 16.99
N SER A 7 12.63 -15.63 16.22
CA SER A 7 12.38 -15.90 14.80
C SER A 7 11.07 -16.69 14.73
N LEU A 8 9.96 -16.00 14.49
CA LEU A 8 8.73 -16.67 14.06
C LEU A 8 9.04 -17.34 12.72
N LEU A 9 9.32 -18.64 12.78
CA LEU A 9 9.31 -19.51 11.60
C LEU A 9 7.90 -19.43 11.02
N ILE A 10 7.78 -18.74 9.89
CA ILE A 10 6.52 -18.64 9.18
C ILE A 10 6.16 -20.04 8.71
N SER A 11 5.09 -20.58 9.27
CA SER A 11 4.50 -21.82 8.80
C SER A 11 4.26 -21.69 7.28
N THR A 12 4.72 -22.67 6.51
CA THR A 12 4.51 -22.77 5.07
C THR A 12 3.02 -22.89 4.69
N ASN A 13 2.12 -22.98 5.67
CA ASN A 13 0.69 -23.23 5.55
C ASN A 13 -0.18 -22.05 6.04
N ALA A 14 0.33 -20.82 6.09
CA ALA A 14 -0.50 -19.68 6.50
C ALA A 14 -1.66 -19.46 5.51
N THR A 15 -2.86 -19.27 6.05
CA THR A 15 -4.06 -18.96 5.24
C THR A 15 -3.97 -17.55 4.63
N PRO A 16 -4.77 -17.23 3.59
CA PRO A 16 -4.80 -15.86 3.02
C PRO A 16 -5.15 -14.82 4.08
N HIS A 17 -6.10 -15.11 4.97
CA HIS A 17 -6.52 -14.21 6.05
C HIS A 17 -5.39 -13.95 7.06
N GLU A 18 -4.63 -14.97 7.44
CA GLU A 18 -3.48 -14.82 8.35
C GLU A 18 -2.38 -13.96 7.74
N LEU A 19 -2.11 -14.11 6.44
CA LEU A 19 -1.12 -13.27 5.74
C LEU A 19 -1.57 -11.81 5.68
N VAL A 20 -2.84 -11.56 5.33
CA VAL A 20 -3.41 -10.21 5.31
C VAL A 20 -3.43 -9.62 6.72
N SER A 21 -3.75 -10.41 7.76
CA SER A 21 -3.70 -9.95 9.16
C SER A 21 -2.29 -9.50 9.55
N ARG A 22 -1.26 -10.26 9.24
CA ARG A 22 0.14 -9.86 9.48
C ARG A 22 0.50 -8.57 8.72
N CYS A 23 0.02 -8.44 7.48
CA CYS A 23 0.22 -7.22 6.71
C CYS A 23 -0.45 -6.01 7.37
N ARG A 24 -1.67 -6.17 7.92
CA ARG A 24 -2.36 -5.13 8.72
C ARG A 24 -1.58 -4.71 9.95
N GLU A 25 -0.97 -5.67 10.67
CA GLU A 25 -0.16 -5.40 11.86
C GLU A 25 1.07 -4.52 11.56
N MET A 26 1.56 -4.53 10.31
CA MET A 26 2.64 -3.66 9.86
C MET A 26 2.17 -2.22 9.63
N VAL A 27 0.85 -2.00 9.45
CA VAL A 27 0.26 -0.67 9.26
C VAL A 27 -0.02 -0.06 10.63
N PRO A 28 0.61 1.06 11.00
CA PRO A 28 0.40 1.66 12.32
C PRO A 28 -1.06 2.07 12.54
N SER A 29 -1.61 1.77 13.73
CA SER A 29 -2.98 2.12 14.11
C SER A 29 -3.11 3.58 14.56
N ASP A 30 -2.07 4.08 15.25
CA ASP A 30 -1.99 5.45 15.72
C ASP A 30 -0.69 6.05 15.20
N VAL A 31 -0.79 6.97 14.25
CA VAL A 31 0.36 7.52 13.53
C VAL A 31 -0.01 8.82 12.82
N GLU A 32 0.95 9.71 12.73
CA GLU A 32 0.97 10.81 11.78
C GLU A 32 2.11 10.57 10.78
N LEU A 33 1.75 10.41 9.51
CA LEU A 33 2.68 10.32 8.38
C LEU A 33 2.66 11.65 7.64
N SER A 34 3.81 12.23 7.39
CA SER A 34 3.91 13.38 6.50
C SER A 34 4.92 13.14 5.38
N GLY A 35 4.69 13.79 4.24
CA GLY A 35 5.54 13.61 3.08
C GLY A 35 5.04 14.33 1.84
N ARG A 36 5.45 13.82 0.67
CA ARG A 36 5.14 14.41 -0.63
C ARG A 36 4.65 13.38 -1.63
N LEU A 37 3.71 13.82 -2.48
CA LEU A 37 3.30 13.15 -3.71
C LEU A 37 4.06 13.82 -4.86
N VAL A 38 4.90 13.07 -5.58
CA VAL A 38 5.76 13.61 -6.65
C VAL A 38 5.33 13.01 -7.98
N LEU A 39 4.56 13.75 -8.75
CA LEU A 39 4.10 13.36 -10.09
C LEU A 39 5.23 13.52 -11.11
N ARG A 40 5.49 12.46 -11.87
CA ARG A 40 6.52 12.43 -12.93
C ARG A 40 5.96 11.88 -14.22
N ASN A 41 6.40 12.46 -15.35
CA ASN A 41 6.11 11.86 -16.65
C ASN A 41 6.98 10.62 -16.90
N ARG A 42 6.72 9.89 -18.02
CA ARG A 42 7.49 8.69 -18.41
C ARG A 42 8.99 8.92 -18.56
N ARG A 43 9.42 10.17 -18.79
CA ARG A 43 10.85 10.56 -18.89
C ARG A 43 11.46 10.89 -17.53
N GLY A 44 10.69 10.76 -16.43
CA GLY A 44 11.14 11.05 -15.08
C GLY A 44 11.13 12.54 -14.69
N VAL A 45 10.66 13.42 -15.57
CA VAL A 45 10.56 14.87 -15.29
C VAL A 45 9.42 15.10 -14.30
N VAL A 46 9.70 15.81 -13.21
CA VAL A 46 8.71 16.23 -12.22
C VAL A 46 7.72 17.20 -12.85
N LYS A 47 6.44 16.95 -12.68
CA LYS A 47 5.32 17.77 -13.17
C LYS A 47 4.61 18.52 -12.05
N ALA A 48 4.49 17.89 -10.88
CA ALA A 48 3.90 18.49 -9.70
C ALA A 48 4.46 17.83 -8.44
N GLU A 49 4.44 18.57 -7.34
CA GLU A 49 4.67 18.06 -5.99
C GLU A 49 3.59 18.61 -5.08
N HIS A 50 3.04 17.73 -4.22
CA HIS A 50 2.00 18.07 -3.25
C HIS A 50 2.41 17.55 -1.88
N ALA A 51 2.36 18.38 -0.86
CA ALA A 51 2.57 17.95 0.52
C ALA A 51 1.34 17.19 1.02
N TYR A 52 1.54 16.14 1.82
CA TYR A 52 0.42 15.47 2.49
C TYR A 52 0.73 15.16 3.95
N VAL A 53 -0.34 15.08 4.74
CA VAL A 53 -0.33 14.58 6.11
C VAL A 53 -1.47 13.58 6.23
N LEU A 54 -1.14 12.34 6.59
CA LEU A 54 -2.08 11.28 6.92
C LEU A 54 -2.03 11.07 8.43
N THR A 55 -3.15 11.21 9.11
CA THR A 55 -3.25 10.91 10.54
C THR A 55 -4.21 9.76 10.75
N ARG A 56 -3.79 8.77 11.51
CA ARG A 56 -4.63 7.70 12.06
C ARG A 56 -4.65 7.83 13.57
N ALA A 57 -5.83 7.93 14.15
CA ALA A 57 -6.01 8.00 15.59
C ALA A 57 -7.41 7.54 15.97
N GLY A 58 -7.51 6.66 16.99
CA GLY A 58 -8.79 6.18 17.50
C GLY A 58 -9.70 5.56 16.43
N GLY A 59 -9.14 4.83 15.47
CA GLY A 59 -9.87 4.20 14.37
C GLY A 59 -10.33 5.15 13.26
N LYS A 60 -9.97 6.44 13.34
CA LYS A 60 -10.27 7.43 12.30
C LYS A 60 -9.02 7.70 11.47
N THR A 61 -9.20 7.86 10.17
CA THR A 61 -8.16 8.31 9.25
C THR A 61 -8.55 9.66 8.68
N THR A 62 -7.63 10.62 8.74
CA THR A 62 -7.76 11.93 8.08
C THR A 62 -6.60 12.14 7.13
N LEU A 63 -6.85 12.83 6.03
CA LEU A 63 -5.86 13.16 5.03
C LEU A 63 -5.96 14.65 4.69
N VAL A 64 -4.84 15.32 4.73
CA VAL A 64 -4.68 16.72 4.31
C VAL A 64 -3.66 16.75 3.18
N ALA A 65 -3.98 17.41 2.07
CA ALA A 65 -3.02 17.63 0.99
C ALA A 65 -2.99 19.11 0.62
N ASP A 66 -1.79 19.68 0.52
CA ASP A 66 -1.53 21.12 0.32
C ASP A 66 -2.33 22.00 1.30
N GLY A 67 -2.41 21.56 2.56
CA GLY A 67 -3.14 22.26 3.62
C GLY A 67 -4.67 22.14 3.54
N ARG A 68 -5.22 21.36 2.61
CA ARG A 68 -6.67 21.16 2.44
C ARG A 68 -7.07 19.77 2.90
N PRO A 69 -8.07 19.65 3.80
CA PRO A 69 -8.59 18.33 4.17
C PRO A 69 -9.28 17.68 2.95
N LEU A 70 -8.98 16.39 2.76
CA LEU A 70 -9.61 15.56 1.74
C LEU A 70 -10.67 14.67 2.41
N ALA A 71 -11.86 14.62 1.80
CA ALA A 71 -12.90 13.73 2.28
C ALA A 71 -12.58 12.28 1.92
N LYS A 72 -12.84 11.35 2.85
CA LYS A 72 -12.83 9.94 2.55
C LYS A 72 -13.92 9.64 1.50
N PRO A 73 -13.63 8.90 0.41
CA PRO A 73 -14.66 8.46 -0.51
C PRO A 73 -15.79 7.70 0.21
N ALA A 74 -17.02 7.86 -0.26
CA ALA A 74 -18.15 7.05 0.24
C ALA A 74 -17.89 5.56 -0.05
N ASP A 75 -18.42 4.69 0.80
CA ASP A 75 -18.29 3.24 0.59
C ASP A 75 -18.93 2.85 -0.76
N GLY A 76 -18.11 2.18 -1.60
CA GLY A 76 -18.51 1.79 -2.96
C GLY A 76 -18.35 2.88 -4.03
N ALA A 77 -17.95 4.10 -3.67
CA ALA A 77 -17.60 5.12 -4.65
C ALA A 77 -16.22 4.83 -5.29
N SER A 78 -16.02 5.35 -6.49
CA SER A 78 -14.71 5.30 -7.13
C SER A 78 -13.71 6.10 -6.27
N ASP A 79 -12.50 5.57 -6.19
CA ASP A 79 -11.43 6.21 -5.42
C ASP A 79 -10.69 7.19 -6.34
N ASP A 80 -11.14 8.42 -6.37
CA ASP A 80 -10.61 9.44 -7.27
C ASP A 80 -9.14 9.79 -6.96
N ALA A 81 -8.43 10.11 -8.02
CA ALA A 81 -7.03 10.53 -7.94
C ALA A 81 -6.87 11.85 -7.18
N ILE A 82 -5.98 11.88 -6.21
CA ILE A 82 -5.71 13.03 -5.35
C ILE A 82 -4.89 14.07 -6.14
N LEU A 83 -5.41 15.29 -6.24
CA LEU A 83 -4.75 16.45 -6.86
C LEU A 83 -4.19 16.18 -8.26
N GLY A 84 -4.87 15.34 -9.06
CA GLY A 84 -4.45 15.00 -10.42
C GLY A 84 -3.20 14.13 -10.51
N THR A 85 -2.81 13.48 -9.41
CA THR A 85 -1.74 12.47 -9.37
C THR A 85 -2.29 11.08 -9.74
N ASP A 86 -1.46 10.02 -9.65
CA ASP A 86 -1.96 8.64 -9.75
C ASP A 86 -2.45 8.09 -8.41
N VAL A 87 -2.19 8.80 -7.31
CA VAL A 87 -2.44 8.35 -5.94
C VAL A 87 -3.89 8.58 -5.56
N THR A 88 -4.51 7.59 -4.93
CA THR A 88 -5.86 7.67 -4.39
C THR A 88 -5.85 7.57 -2.86
N TRP A 89 -7.04 7.67 -2.26
CA TRP A 89 -7.23 7.45 -0.83
C TRP A 89 -6.79 6.02 -0.43
N SER A 90 -7.18 5.01 -1.20
CA SER A 90 -6.82 3.61 -0.94
C SER A 90 -5.32 3.36 -0.97
N ASP A 91 -4.55 4.06 -1.84
CA ASP A 91 -3.10 3.91 -1.87
C ASP A 91 -2.41 4.42 -0.59
N LEU A 92 -2.93 5.50 -0.01
CA LEU A 92 -2.37 6.07 1.23
C LEU A 92 -2.86 5.33 2.47
N THR A 93 -4.07 4.82 2.45
CA THR A 93 -4.67 4.18 3.63
C THR A 93 -4.55 2.67 3.63
N LEU A 94 -4.35 2.05 2.45
CA LEU A 94 -4.34 0.60 2.25
C LEU A 94 -5.62 -0.06 2.75
N ASP A 95 -6.77 0.63 2.65
CA ASP A 95 -8.06 0.21 3.23
C ASP A 95 -8.58 -1.11 2.67
N TYR A 96 -8.15 -1.50 1.45
CA TYR A 96 -8.46 -2.81 0.88
C TYR A 96 -7.92 -3.97 1.73
N LEU A 97 -6.91 -3.77 2.55
CA LEU A 97 -6.42 -4.81 3.47
C LEU A 97 -7.47 -5.22 4.52
N TRP A 98 -8.50 -4.39 4.75
CA TRP A 98 -9.60 -4.68 5.68
C TRP A 98 -10.85 -5.25 5.01
N TRP A 99 -10.78 -5.64 3.73
CA TRP A 99 -11.88 -6.33 3.07
C TRP A 99 -11.95 -7.79 3.53
N ASP A 100 -13.17 -8.37 3.54
CA ASP A 100 -13.43 -9.69 4.11
C ASP A 100 -13.27 -10.84 3.10
N ASP A 101 -13.54 -10.58 1.79
CA ASP A 101 -13.38 -11.57 0.73
C ASP A 101 -11.90 -11.67 0.35
N VAL A 102 -11.25 -12.71 0.86
CA VAL A 102 -9.79 -12.92 0.76
C VAL A 102 -9.50 -14.34 0.28
N SER A 103 -8.74 -14.47 -0.80
CA SER A 103 -8.33 -15.77 -1.36
C SER A 103 -6.90 -15.74 -1.90
N PHE A 104 -6.24 -16.91 -2.01
CA PHE A 104 -4.99 -16.98 -2.78
C PHE A 104 -5.24 -16.87 -4.28
N ASP A 105 -4.29 -16.25 -4.99
CA ASP A 105 -4.16 -16.38 -6.43
C ASP A 105 -3.25 -17.57 -6.74
N ALA A 106 -3.85 -18.75 -6.96
CA ALA A 106 -3.10 -20.00 -7.16
C ALA A 106 -2.24 -19.99 -8.44
N GLU A 107 -2.61 -19.19 -9.45
CA GLU A 107 -1.86 -19.09 -10.69
C GLU A 107 -0.55 -18.31 -10.54
N ARG A 108 -0.45 -17.51 -9.47
CA ARG A 108 0.68 -16.63 -9.18
C ARG A 108 1.48 -17.04 -7.94
N GLU A 109 1.34 -18.29 -7.51
CA GLU A 109 2.08 -18.77 -6.35
C GLU A 109 3.60 -18.70 -6.59
N GLY A 110 4.33 -18.16 -5.60
CA GLY A 110 5.79 -18.06 -5.66
C GLY A 110 6.34 -16.93 -6.51
N GLU A 111 5.51 -16.02 -7.02
CA GLU A 111 6.01 -14.81 -7.70
C GLU A 111 6.94 -14.02 -6.78
N THR A 112 7.90 -13.33 -7.39
CA THR A 112 8.88 -12.52 -6.66
C THR A 112 8.73 -11.05 -6.95
N VAL A 113 8.80 -10.23 -5.92
CA VAL A 113 8.89 -8.76 -6.02
C VAL A 113 10.18 -8.31 -5.38
N HIS A 114 11.02 -7.61 -6.13
CA HIS A 114 12.36 -7.19 -5.68
C HIS A 114 13.20 -8.34 -5.09
N GLY A 115 13.08 -9.54 -5.67
CA GLY A 115 13.82 -10.73 -5.21
C GLY A 115 13.26 -11.40 -3.96
N GLN A 116 12.15 -10.92 -3.39
CA GLN A 116 11.47 -11.56 -2.28
C GLN A 116 10.32 -12.44 -2.80
N VAL A 117 10.26 -13.68 -2.30
CA VAL A 117 9.16 -14.61 -2.63
C VAL A 117 7.89 -14.17 -1.92
N CYS A 118 6.85 -13.87 -2.69
CA CYS A 118 5.58 -13.38 -2.19
C CYS A 118 4.49 -14.45 -2.22
N ALA A 119 3.54 -14.34 -1.31
CA ALA A 119 2.21 -14.91 -1.50
C ALA A 119 1.38 -13.86 -2.23
N VAL A 120 0.63 -14.30 -3.25
CA VAL A 120 -0.30 -13.43 -3.96
C VAL A 120 -1.71 -13.69 -3.45
N VAL A 121 -2.33 -12.64 -2.92
CA VAL A 121 -3.66 -12.70 -2.31
C VAL A 121 -4.59 -11.77 -3.08
N VAL A 122 -5.79 -12.24 -3.37
CA VAL A 122 -6.86 -11.48 -4.03
C VAL A 122 -7.85 -11.02 -2.96
N LEU A 123 -8.12 -9.73 -2.95
CA LEU A 123 -9.06 -9.06 -2.06
C LEU A 123 -10.20 -8.52 -2.92
N ARG A 124 -11.46 -8.75 -2.50
CA ARG A 124 -12.64 -8.29 -3.25
C ARG A 124 -13.61 -7.55 -2.36
N LYS A 125 -14.23 -6.50 -2.91
CA LYS A 125 -15.35 -5.79 -2.29
C LYS A 125 -16.26 -5.21 -3.37
N GLY A 126 -17.46 -5.78 -3.51
CA GLY A 126 -18.35 -5.48 -4.63
C GLY A 126 -17.67 -5.82 -5.97
N GLU A 127 -17.61 -4.87 -6.88
CA GLU A 127 -16.96 -5.03 -8.19
C GLU A 127 -15.44 -4.78 -8.16
N ARG A 128 -14.91 -4.24 -7.06
CA ARG A 128 -13.48 -3.94 -6.93
C ARG A 128 -12.67 -5.18 -6.58
N THR A 129 -11.58 -5.38 -7.30
CA THR A 129 -10.61 -6.46 -7.06
C THR A 129 -9.22 -5.87 -6.91
N VAL A 130 -8.53 -6.22 -5.82
CA VAL A 130 -7.14 -5.85 -5.58
C VAL A 130 -6.32 -7.11 -5.36
N ARG A 131 -5.24 -7.31 -6.11
CA ARG A 131 -4.21 -8.31 -5.83
C ARG A 131 -3.10 -7.69 -5.03
N VAL A 132 -2.65 -8.38 -4.00
CA VAL A 132 -1.54 -7.94 -3.14
C VAL A 132 -0.47 -9.00 -3.09
N TRP A 133 0.78 -8.58 -3.21
CA TRP A 133 1.98 -9.41 -3.03
C TRP A 133 2.51 -9.16 -1.63
N ILE A 134 2.43 -10.16 -0.79
CA ILE A 134 2.87 -10.11 0.60
C ILE A 134 4.13 -10.98 0.73
N ASP A 135 5.23 -10.38 1.16
CA ASP A 135 6.47 -11.13 1.43
C ASP A 135 6.19 -12.21 2.48
N ARG A 136 6.41 -13.47 2.12
CA ARG A 136 6.14 -14.62 2.99
C ARG A 136 6.97 -14.60 4.28
N LYS A 137 8.14 -13.99 4.24
CA LYS A 137 9.07 -13.97 5.37
C LYS A 137 8.72 -12.88 6.38
N THR A 138 8.38 -11.70 5.93
CA THR A 138 8.18 -10.52 6.80
C THR A 138 6.74 -10.13 6.99
N GLY A 139 5.81 -10.53 6.09
CA GLY A 139 4.44 -10.06 6.06
C GLY A 139 4.28 -8.66 5.43
N CYS A 140 5.36 -8.08 4.90
CA CYS A 140 5.29 -6.75 4.28
C CYS A 140 4.53 -6.78 2.95
N LEU A 141 3.71 -5.75 2.72
CA LEU A 141 3.13 -5.47 1.42
C LEU A 141 4.24 -4.99 0.47
N MET A 142 4.47 -5.76 -0.59
CA MET A 142 5.49 -5.45 -1.59
C MET A 142 4.90 -4.75 -2.81
N GLN A 143 3.68 -5.13 -3.20
CA GLN A 143 2.97 -4.61 -4.36
C GLN A 143 1.47 -4.80 -4.18
N ALA A 144 0.68 -3.89 -4.77
CA ALA A 144 -0.75 -4.04 -4.95
C ALA A 144 -1.13 -3.66 -6.38
N GLU A 145 -2.09 -4.38 -6.96
CA GLU A 145 -2.64 -4.10 -8.28
C GLU A 145 -4.16 -4.10 -8.20
N GLU A 146 -4.79 -3.05 -8.73
CA GLU A 146 -6.25 -2.97 -8.83
C GLU A 146 -6.71 -3.36 -10.24
N PHE A 147 -7.85 -4.05 -10.31
CA PHE A 147 -8.42 -4.59 -11.53
C PHE A 147 -9.86 -4.12 -11.74
N ASP A 148 -10.19 -3.86 -13.01
CA ASP A 148 -11.54 -3.69 -13.54
C ASP A 148 -11.81 -4.91 -14.43
N GLY A 149 -12.57 -5.88 -13.92
CA GLY A 149 -12.65 -7.22 -14.48
C GLY A 149 -11.25 -7.86 -14.53
N ASP A 150 -10.81 -8.28 -15.71
CA ASP A 150 -9.48 -8.90 -15.90
C ASP A 150 -8.40 -7.89 -16.26
N ARG A 151 -8.76 -6.64 -16.48
CA ARG A 151 -7.82 -5.59 -16.88
C ARG A 151 -7.24 -4.90 -15.65
N ARG A 152 -5.90 -4.96 -15.50
CA ARG A 152 -5.24 -4.13 -14.49
C ARG A 152 -5.42 -2.66 -14.83
N VAL A 153 -5.88 -1.87 -13.86
CA VAL A 153 -6.05 -0.42 -14.01
C VAL A 153 -5.02 0.38 -13.25
N ARG A 154 -4.47 -0.18 -12.17
CA ARG A 154 -3.51 0.51 -11.31
C ARG A 154 -2.51 -0.45 -10.69
N ARG A 155 -1.34 0.09 -10.33
CA ARG A 155 -0.30 -0.62 -9.60
C ARG A 155 0.37 0.30 -8.59
N LEU A 156 0.56 -0.20 -7.37
CA LEU A 156 1.37 0.39 -6.31
C LEU A 156 2.47 -0.60 -5.93
N TRP A 157 3.70 -0.12 -5.73
CA TRP A 157 4.80 -0.96 -5.26
C TRP A 157 5.79 -0.18 -4.40
N GLY A 158 6.46 -0.87 -3.46
CA GLY A 158 7.54 -0.32 -2.65
C GLY A 158 8.81 -0.13 -3.48
N ALA A 159 9.44 1.04 -3.38
CA ALA A 159 10.68 1.37 -4.09
C ALA A 159 11.88 1.53 -3.17
N ARG A 160 11.67 1.96 -1.92
CA ARG A 160 12.72 2.12 -0.91
C ARG A 160 12.20 1.80 0.48
N LEU A 161 13.08 1.24 1.31
CA LEU A 161 12.86 1.05 2.74
C LEU A 161 13.70 2.04 3.54
N LYS A 162 13.14 2.51 4.66
CA LYS A 162 13.81 3.36 5.65
C LYS A 162 13.40 2.91 7.04
N LYS A 163 14.30 3.08 8.00
CA LYS A 163 14.01 2.87 9.41
C LYS A 163 13.49 4.17 10.02
N PHE A 164 12.29 4.10 10.64
CA PHE A 164 11.68 5.17 11.44
C PHE A 164 11.59 4.67 12.88
N GLY A 165 12.41 5.23 13.78
CA GLY A 165 12.56 4.64 15.11
C GLY A 165 13.02 3.18 15.01
N GLU A 166 12.25 2.25 15.58
CA GLU A 166 12.55 0.81 15.53
C GLU A 166 11.85 0.07 14.37
N ARG A 167 11.06 0.74 13.53
CA ARG A 167 10.26 0.13 12.47
C ARG A 167 10.89 0.34 11.09
N TRP A 168 10.94 -0.72 10.31
CA TRP A 168 11.24 -0.63 8.87
C TRP A 168 9.93 -0.51 8.08
N MET A 169 9.86 0.45 7.19
CA MET A 169 8.72 0.61 6.29
C MET A 169 9.17 1.18 4.94
N ALA A 170 8.31 1.04 3.93
CA ALA A 170 8.52 1.69 2.65
C ALA A 170 8.41 3.22 2.85
N ASN A 171 9.53 3.93 2.64
CA ASN A 171 9.53 5.39 2.66
C ASN A 171 9.38 6.00 1.27
N VAL A 172 9.50 5.21 0.22
CA VAL A 172 9.13 5.57 -1.14
C VAL A 172 8.32 4.44 -1.73
N MET A 173 7.12 4.75 -2.17
CA MET A 173 6.27 3.89 -2.98
C MET A 173 6.02 4.58 -4.31
N GLU A 174 5.74 3.81 -5.35
CA GLU A 174 5.36 4.33 -6.66
C GLU A 174 3.96 3.83 -7.02
N VAL A 175 3.17 4.72 -7.61
CA VAL A 175 1.84 4.41 -8.13
C VAL A 175 1.81 4.75 -9.62
N GLU A 176 1.21 3.88 -10.40
CA GLU A 176 0.99 4.04 -11.83
C GLU A 176 -0.45 3.68 -12.17
N THR A 177 -1.13 4.56 -12.91
CA THR A 177 -2.43 4.29 -13.52
C THR A 177 -2.22 3.95 -15.00
N GLU A 178 -2.79 2.86 -15.46
CA GLU A 178 -2.66 2.42 -16.86
C GLU A 178 -3.16 3.51 -17.82
N GLY A 179 -2.34 3.83 -18.80
CA GLY A 179 -2.67 4.84 -19.81
C GLY A 179 -2.47 6.29 -19.40
N SER A 180 -2.20 6.60 -18.12
CA SER A 180 -2.01 7.98 -17.63
C SER A 180 -0.82 8.71 -18.27
N GLY A 181 0.21 7.97 -18.64
CA GLY A 181 1.44 8.55 -19.20
C GLY A 181 2.38 9.17 -18.15
N HIS A 182 2.06 9.02 -16.87
CA HIS A 182 2.83 9.50 -15.74
C HIS A 182 2.88 8.45 -14.61
N ARG A 183 3.59 8.78 -13.55
CA ARG A 183 3.76 7.96 -12.37
C ARG A 183 3.96 8.88 -11.16
N THR A 184 3.37 8.53 -10.04
CA THR A 184 3.49 9.30 -8.81
C THR A 184 4.31 8.54 -7.77
N LYS A 185 5.28 9.22 -7.15
CA LYS A 185 5.95 8.73 -5.96
C LYS A 185 5.25 9.23 -4.71
N ILE A 186 4.93 8.34 -3.80
CA ILE A 186 4.58 8.64 -2.42
C ILE A 186 5.89 8.61 -1.64
N VAL A 187 6.31 9.74 -1.12
CA VAL A 187 7.52 9.87 -0.30
C VAL A 187 7.09 10.13 1.13
N VAL A 188 7.39 9.19 2.05
CA VAL A 188 7.22 9.39 3.50
C VAL A 188 8.49 10.03 4.04
N GLU A 189 8.37 11.23 4.60
CA GLU A 189 9.49 12.00 5.13
C GLU A 189 9.60 11.86 6.63
N ASP A 190 8.48 11.90 7.34
CA ASP A 190 8.40 11.81 8.79
C ASP A 190 7.26 10.88 9.25
N LEU A 191 7.46 10.31 10.43
CA LEU A 191 6.51 9.40 11.09
C LEU A 191 6.56 9.69 12.58
N LYS A 192 5.42 10.06 13.15
CA LYS A 192 5.24 10.37 14.59
C LYS A 192 4.18 9.50 15.22
#